data_b963ff829f355563f989ef6e053d6b0c
#
_entry.id   b963ff829f355563f989ef6e053d6b0c
#
_cell.length_a   1.000
_cell.length_b   1.000
_cell.length_c   1.000
_cell.angle_alpha   90.00
_cell.angle_beta   90.00
_cell.angle_gamma   90.00
#
_symmetry.space_group_name_H-M   'P 1'
#
loop_
_entity.id
_entity.type
_entity.pdbx_description
1 polymer ?
#
loop_
_entity_poly.entity_id
_entity_poly.type
_entity_poly.pdbx_seq_one_letter_code
_entity_poly.pdbx_strand_id
1 'polypeptide(L)'
;MSFKPKNSNAPRSNNSGENTGLFPVPKGGSRKARVSLIVDLGEQNRPDFEDEKTGETKPQKPCQQVAIFADLVNDTVDYGGTIGKQHYRLLLNKQFAGEITGINFMFVPPKDAKGKIIDGKPWTLHPANLMTKLAKAVNKPDIIESGDIEQLLDCPFMAQVEVKEKDSGKQNDKGEPIIYRNVNYKGCSEVPLDDDDEPMQVAELNTPAQCITFQNAKPDDIKFIRKKLIDMIKLANDYSGSNMEKAIKEYEASLNAANDSNSEQEQQEEEKPQATKPAKKPTKKVQEPTPDDSEDGNEPW
;
A
#
# COMPACT_ATOMS: atom_id res chain seq x y z
N MET A 1 18.26 19.58 -4.56
CA MET A 1 18.44 18.45 -3.61
C MET A 1 17.94 17.20 -4.30
N SER A 2 18.85 16.27 -4.59
CA SER A 2 18.55 15.08 -5.38
C SER A 2 17.83 14.05 -4.53
N PHE A 3 16.58 13.73 -4.89
CA PHE A 3 15.84 12.59 -4.36
C PHE A 3 16.37 11.35 -5.08
N LYS A 4 17.21 10.56 -4.43
CA LYS A 4 17.59 9.25 -4.95
C LYS A 4 16.51 8.24 -4.58
N PRO A 5 15.67 7.76 -5.49
CA PRO A 5 14.93 6.53 -5.27
C PRO A 5 15.94 5.39 -5.36
N LYS A 6 16.52 5.01 -4.23
CA LYS A 6 17.27 3.75 -4.17
C LYS A 6 16.28 2.64 -4.50
N ASN A 7 16.64 1.85 -5.51
CA ASN A 7 15.93 0.65 -5.96
C ASN A 7 15.55 -0.25 -4.78
N SER A 8 14.45 0.02 -4.19
CA SER A 8 13.63 -0.91 -3.43
C SER A 8 12.37 -0.16 -3.05
N ASN A 9 11.23 -0.69 -3.41
CA ASN A 9 9.90 -0.22 -3.00
C ASN A 9 9.68 -0.37 -1.48
N ALA A 10 10.74 -0.37 -0.70
CA ALA A 10 10.73 -0.43 0.73
C ALA A 10 11.47 0.79 1.28
N PRO A 11 10.84 1.62 2.12
CA PRO A 11 11.54 2.65 2.83
C PRO A 11 12.68 1.99 3.63
N ARG A 12 13.91 2.42 3.41
CA ARG A 12 15.03 1.95 4.23
C ARG A 12 15.00 2.70 5.54
N SER A 13 14.68 2.00 6.61
CA SER A 13 14.88 2.50 7.95
C SER A 13 16.39 2.67 8.21
N ASN A 14 16.85 3.91 8.27
CA ASN A 14 18.18 4.23 8.81
C ASN A 14 18.11 4.28 10.35
N ASN A 15 17.49 3.29 10.96
CA ASN A 15 17.58 3.18 12.40
C ASN A 15 18.97 2.64 12.76
N SER A 16 19.79 3.49 13.34
CA SER A 16 21.13 3.18 13.86
C SER A 16 21.11 2.31 15.13
N GLY A 17 19.98 1.67 15.42
CA GLY A 17 19.85 0.64 16.43
C GLY A 17 19.55 -0.67 15.76
N GLU A 18 20.47 -1.62 15.82
CA GLU A 18 20.37 -2.99 15.39
C GLU A 18 19.61 -3.20 14.07
N ASN A 19 20.36 -3.27 12.99
CA ASN A 19 19.85 -3.42 11.64
C ASN A 19 19.26 -4.84 11.44
N THR A 20 18.08 -5.08 12.03
CA THR A 20 17.36 -6.36 11.88
C THR A 20 16.71 -6.50 10.51
N GLY A 21 16.86 -5.52 9.61
CA GLY A 21 16.19 -5.49 8.32
C GLY A 21 14.67 -5.37 8.38
N LEU A 22 14.11 -5.23 9.57
CA LEU A 22 12.67 -5.16 9.80
C LEU A 22 12.20 -3.71 9.74
N PHE A 23 11.20 -3.45 8.90
CA PHE A 23 10.47 -2.19 8.97
C PHE A 23 9.76 -2.07 10.32
N PRO A 24 9.80 -0.91 10.97
CA PRO A 24 8.95 -0.65 12.10
C PRO A 24 7.49 -0.77 11.64
N VAL A 25 6.77 -1.69 12.25
CA VAL A 25 5.34 -1.91 12.01
C VAL A 25 4.58 -1.71 13.30
N PRO A 26 3.30 -1.31 13.24
CA PRO A 26 2.48 -1.16 14.43
C PRO A 26 2.35 -2.51 15.14
N LYS A 27 2.09 -2.49 16.43
CA LYS A 27 1.68 -3.69 17.17
C LYS A 27 0.27 -4.10 16.72
N GLY A 28 -0.02 -5.39 16.70
CA GLY A 28 -1.37 -5.91 16.47
C GLY A 28 -2.36 -5.46 17.56
N GLY A 29 -3.65 -5.65 17.30
CA GLY A 29 -4.75 -5.30 18.20
C GLY A 29 -5.52 -4.05 17.79
N SER A 30 -6.27 -3.48 18.73
CA SER A 30 -7.07 -2.27 18.52
C SER A 30 -6.19 -1.03 18.53
N ARG A 31 -6.29 -0.17 17.51
CA ARG A 31 -5.46 1.02 17.31
C ARG A 31 -6.31 2.24 17.01
N LYS A 32 -5.99 3.37 17.63
CA LYS A 32 -6.59 4.68 17.30
C LYS A 32 -6.16 5.08 15.90
N ALA A 33 -7.12 5.40 15.04
CA ALA A 33 -6.89 5.71 13.63
C ALA A 33 -7.77 6.87 13.17
N ARG A 34 -7.36 7.54 12.09
CA ARG A 34 -8.17 8.48 11.33
C ARG A 34 -8.11 8.14 9.85
N VAL A 35 -9.22 8.30 9.14
CA VAL A 35 -9.23 8.15 7.68
C VAL A 35 -8.40 9.27 7.06
N SER A 36 -7.28 8.92 6.43
CA SER A 36 -6.30 9.90 5.94
C SER A 36 -6.32 10.09 4.43
N LEU A 37 -6.72 9.05 3.68
CA LEU A 37 -6.72 9.13 2.22
C LEU A 37 -7.80 8.21 1.64
N ILE A 38 -8.57 8.76 0.71
CA ILE A 38 -9.49 8.02 -0.15
C ILE A 38 -9.00 8.18 -1.59
N VAL A 39 -8.87 7.07 -2.31
CA VAL A 39 -8.44 7.06 -3.72
C VAL A 39 -9.52 6.41 -4.55
N ASP A 40 -10.00 7.14 -5.53
CA ASP A 40 -10.85 6.61 -6.58
C ASP A 40 -10.02 5.69 -7.49
N LEU A 41 -10.47 4.45 -7.66
CA LEU A 41 -9.84 3.46 -8.53
C LEU A 41 -10.51 3.37 -9.91
N GLY A 42 -11.56 4.16 -10.12
CA GLY A 42 -12.34 4.17 -11.34
C GLY A 42 -13.33 3.01 -11.47
N GLU A 43 -13.98 2.95 -12.61
CA GLU A 43 -14.93 1.89 -12.94
C GLU A 43 -14.17 0.62 -13.35
N GLN A 44 -14.20 -0.39 -12.47
CA GLN A 44 -13.50 -1.65 -12.66
C GLN A 44 -14.42 -2.76 -13.17
N ASN A 45 -13.92 -3.54 -14.11
CA ASN A 45 -14.59 -4.78 -14.51
C ASN A 45 -14.60 -5.75 -13.34
N ARG A 46 -15.68 -6.47 -13.19
CA ARG A 46 -15.86 -7.45 -12.12
C ARG A 46 -15.80 -8.85 -12.71
N PRO A 47 -15.18 -9.82 -11.99
CA PRO A 47 -15.23 -11.21 -12.41
C PRO A 47 -16.69 -11.67 -12.48
N ASP A 48 -16.97 -12.59 -13.39
CA ASP A 48 -18.30 -13.20 -13.50
C ASP A 48 -18.68 -13.86 -12.18
N PHE A 49 -19.96 -13.77 -11.84
CA PHE A 49 -20.49 -14.42 -10.67
C PHE A 49 -20.89 -15.87 -11.03
N GLU A 50 -20.27 -16.83 -10.34
CA GLU A 50 -20.66 -18.23 -10.43
C GLU A 50 -21.59 -18.55 -9.25
N ASP A 51 -22.79 -19.03 -9.57
CA ASP A 51 -23.77 -19.49 -8.58
C ASP A 51 -23.34 -20.87 -8.08
N GLU A 52 -22.87 -20.95 -6.85
CA GLU A 52 -22.37 -22.18 -6.23
C GLU A 52 -23.39 -23.33 -6.21
N LYS A 53 -24.72 -23.02 -6.31
CA LYS A 53 -25.78 -24.04 -6.29
C LYS A 53 -26.13 -24.56 -7.67
N THR A 54 -26.08 -23.72 -8.68
CA THR A 54 -26.49 -24.06 -10.05
C THR A 54 -25.30 -24.24 -10.98
N GLY A 55 -24.11 -23.73 -10.63
CA GLY A 55 -22.93 -23.66 -11.50
C GLY A 55 -23.09 -22.68 -12.66
N GLU A 56 -24.16 -21.89 -12.68
CA GLU A 56 -24.37 -20.88 -13.70
C GLU A 56 -23.44 -19.68 -13.51
N THR A 57 -22.75 -19.30 -14.57
CA THR A 57 -21.91 -18.11 -14.59
C THR A 57 -22.71 -16.92 -15.14
N LYS A 58 -22.76 -15.82 -14.40
CA LYS A 58 -23.46 -14.58 -14.77
C LYS A 58 -22.48 -13.43 -14.84
N PRO A 59 -22.42 -12.68 -15.96
CA PRO A 59 -21.57 -11.51 -16.06
C PRO A 59 -22.01 -10.43 -15.04
N GLN A 60 -21.02 -9.84 -14.37
CA GLN A 60 -21.27 -8.73 -13.47
C GLN A 60 -21.04 -7.40 -14.20
N LYS A 61 -21.90 -6.41 -13.93
CA LYS A 61 -21.68 -5.05 -14.43
C LYS A 61 -20.41 -4.46 -13.79
N PRO A 62 -19.66 -3.65 -14.54
CA PRO A 62 -18.58 -2.85 -13.97
C PRO A 62 -19.07 -2.03 -12.76
N CYS A 63 -18.16 -1.70 -11.86
CA CYS A 63 -18.50 -1.00 -10.65
C CYS A 63 -17.37 -0.04 -10.27
N GLN A 64 -17.75 1.18 -9.86
CA GLN A 64 -16.82 2.11 -9.26
C GLN A 64 -16.17 1.47 -8.03
N GLN A 65 -14.85 1.60 -7.92
CA GLN A 65 -14.10 1.08 -6.78
C GLN A 65 -13.28 2.18 -6.11
N VAL A 66 -13.03 2.01 -4.83
CA VAL A 66 -12.18 2.93 -4.06
C VAL A 66 -11.16 2.17 -3.22
N ALA A 67 -10.07 2.83 -2.89
CA ALA A 67 -9.15 2.43 -1.84
C ALA A 67 -9.22 3.43 -0.69
N ILE A 68 -9.24 2.93 0.55
CA ILE A 68 -9.32 3.75 1.75
C ILE A 68 -8.09 3.46 2.62
N PHE A 69 -7.45 4.51 3.09
CA PHE A 69 -6.33 4.46 4.00
C PHE A 69 -6.67 5.18 5.30
N ALA A 70 -6.12 4.68 6.37
CA ALA A 70 -6.14 5.34 7.65
C ALA A 70 -4.73 5.45 8.23
N ASP A 71 -4.44 6.54 8.89
CA ASP A 71 -3.22 6.71 9.62
C ASP A 71 -3.45 6.28 11.08
N LEU A 72 -2.57 5.37 11.58
CA LEU A 72 -2.57 4.93 12.98
C LEU A 72 -1.85 6.00 13.79
N VAL A 73 -2.61 6.89 14.41
CA VAL A 73 -2.10 8.14 15.00
C VAL A 73 -1.15 7.98 16.18
N ASN A 74 -1.12 6.79 16.80
CA ASN A 74 -0.20 6.49 17.90
C ASN A 74 1.01 5.63 17.44
N ASP A 75 1.06 5.23 16.17
CA ASP A 75 2.13 4.42 15.63
C ASP A 75 2.91 5.23 14.60
N THR A 76 4.14 5.62 14.97
CA THR A 76 5.01 6.45 14.13
C THR A 76 6.06 5.60 13.45
N VAL A 77 6.28 5.83 12.18
CA VAL A 77 7.33 5.21 11.37
C VAL A 77 8.29 6.28 10.89
N ASP A 78 9.57 6.05 11.04
CA ASP A 78 10.60 6.90 10.46
C ASP A 78 10.95 6.38 9.06
N TYR A 79 10.51 7.12 8.06
CA TYR A 79 10.81 6.82 6.65
C TYR A 79 12.19 7.33 6.21
N GLY A 80 12.89 8.03 7.10
CA GLY A 80 14.20 8.62 6.83
C GLY A 80 14.19 9.79 5.84
N GLY A 81 15.33 10.41 5.65
CA GLY A 81 15.53 11.51 4.69
C GLY A 81 14.60 12.69 4.93
N THR A 82 14.02 13.21 3.84
CA THR A 82 13.11 14.38 3.89
C THR A 82 11.70 14.05 4.35
N ILE A 83 11.31 12.78 4.36
CA ILE A 83 9.96 12.34 4.77
C ILE A 83 9.87 12.35 6.31
N GLY A 84 10.94 11.90 6.98
CA GLY A 84 11.01 11.88 8.46
C GLY A 84 9.97 10.95 9.10
N LYS A 85 9.58 11.29 10.33
CA LYS A 85 8.59 10.53 11.10
C LYS A 85 7.18 10.86 10.66
N GLN A 86 6.42 9.84 10.28
CA GLN A 86 5.01 9.93 9.89
C GLN A 86 4.19 8.87 10.63
N HIS A 87 2.89 9.08 10.72
CA HIS A 87 1.98 8.04 11.19
C HIS A 87 2.05 6.83 10.24
N TYR A 88 1.89 5.63 10.80
CA TYR A 88 1.80 4.42 9.97
C TYR A 88 0.51 4.44 9.16
N ARG A 89 0.62 4.47 7.84
CA ARG A 89 -0.53 4.46 6.93
C ARG A 89 -0.98 3.05 6.61
N LEU A 90 -2.16 2.67 7.09
CA LEU A 90 -2.79 1.38 6.92
C LEU A 90 -3.77 1.41 5.74
N LEU A 91 -3.63 0.49 4.79
CA LEU A 91 -4.64 0.24 3.76
C LEU A 91 -5.77 -0.59 4.36
N LEU A 92 -7.00 -0.09 4.27
CA LEU A 92 -8.18 -0.75 4.83
C LEU A 92 -8.83 -1.76 3.87
N ASN A 93 -8.46 -1.74 2.59
CA ASN A 93 -8.91 -2.71 1.61
C ASN A 93 -8.44 -4.12 1.96
N LYS A 94 -9.24 -5.11 1.59
CA LYS A 94 -8.82 -6.52 1.72
C LYS A 94 -7.60 -6.79 0.85
N GLN A 95 -6.65 -7.54 1.41
CA GLN A 95 -5.48 -8.03 0.72
C GLN A 95 -5.47 -9.55 0.82
N PHE A 96 -5.30 -10.23 -0.32
CA PHE A 96 -5.18 -11.68 -0.39
C PHE A 96 -4.03 -12.06 -1.31
N ALA A 97 -3.13 -12.90 -0.85
CA ALA A 97 -1.93 -13.34 -1.59
C ALA A 97 -1.11 -12.21 -2.22
N GLY A 98 -1.11 -11.02 -1.58
CA GLY A 98 -0.43 -9.84 -2.09
C GLY A 98 -1.23 -9.01 -3.09
N GLU A 99 -2.42 -9.46 -3.49
CA GLU A 99 -3.35 -8.69 -4.32
C GLU A 99 -4.26 -7.80 -3.45
N ILE A 100 -4.53 -6.59 -3.93
CA ILE A 100 -5.42 -5.63 -3.30
C ILE A 100 -6.77 -5.71 -4.01
N THR A 101 -7.85 -5.86 -3.24
CA THR A 101 -9.21 -5.79 -3.78
C THR A 101 -9.78 -4.39 -3.56
N GLY A 102 -10.24 -3.74 -4.62
CA GLY A 102 -10.97 -2.47 -4.53
C GLY A 102 -12.27 -2.64 -3.74
N ILE A 103 -12.68 -1.59 -3.04
CA ILE A 103 -13.96 -1.56 -2.34
C ILE A 103 -15.03 -1.12 -3.34
N ASN A 104 -15.97 -2.00 -3.66
CA ASN A 104 -17.05 -1.68 -4.59
C ASN A 104 -17.96 -0.58 -4.04
N PHE A 105 -18.15 0.48 -4.81
CA PHE A 105 -19.10 1.54 -4.50
C PHE A 105 -20.48 1.15 -5.03
N MET A 106 -21.24 0.39 -4.23
CA MET A 106 -22.51 -0.20 -4.65
C MET A 106 -23.63 0.16 -3.70
N PHE A 107 -24.71 0.68 -4.27
CA PHE A 107 -25.99 0.84 -3.61
C PHE A 107 -26.86 -0.38 -3.83
N VAL A 108 -27.57 -0.76 -2.79
CA VAL A 108 -28.52 -1.87 -2.81
C VAL A 108 -29.88 -1.40 -2.27
N PRO A 109 -30.98 -1.94 -2.80
CA PRO A 109 -32.28 -1.64 -2.23
C PRO A 109 -32.39 -2.21 -0.81
N PRO A 110 -32.96 -1.47 0.14
CA PRO A 110 -33.18 -1.96 1.48
C PRO A 110 -34.13 -3.15 1.45
N LYS A 111 -33.89 -4.14 2.32
CA LYS A 111 -34.69 -5.37 2.41
C LYS A 111 -35.21 -5.53 3.82
N ASP A 112 -36.42 -6.12 3.94
CA ASP A 112 -36.98 -6.52 5.21
C ASP A 112 -36.25 -7.77 5.79
N ALA A 113 -36.68 -8.21 6.97
CA ALA A 113 -36.15 -9.38 7.65
C ALA A 113 -36.33 -10.70 6.85
N LYS A 114 -37.25 -10.71 5.87
CA LYS A 114 -37.52 -11.85 4.98
C LYS A 114 -36.76 -11.73 3.66
N GLY A 115 -35.94 -10.69 3.48
CA GLY A 115 -35.17 -10.44 2.27
C GLY A 115 -35.95 -9.81 1.13
N LYS A 116 -37.19 -9.37 1.33
CA LYS A 116 -38.01 -8.67 0.33
C LYS A 116 -37.62 -7.20 0.27
N ILE A 117 -37.54 -6.64 -0.93
CA ILE A 117 -37.26 -5.21 -1.15
C ILE A 117 -38.38 -4.38 -0.52
N ILE A 118 -37.99 -3.33 0.19
CA ILE A 118 -38.92 -2.34 0.77
C ILE A 118 -39.06 -1.23 -0.24
N ASP A 119 -40.25 -1.18 -0.90
CA ASP A 119 -40.55 -0.16 -1.89
C ASP A 119 -40.60 1.25 -1.27
N GLY A 120 -40.20 2.25 -2.04
CA GLY A 120 -40.25 3.66 -1.64
C GLY A 120 -39.17 4.10 -0.67
N LYS A 121 -38.25 3.22 -0.22
CA LYS A 121 -37.08 3.62 0.54
C LYS A 121 -35.87 3.88 -0.34
N PRO A 122 -35.00 4.85 0.02
CA PRO A 122 -33.78 5.11 -0.74
C PRO A 122 -32.85 3.89 -0.72
N TRP A 123 -32.12 3.74 -1.79
CA TRP A 123 -31.05 2.74 -1.86
C TRP A 123 -29.90 3.15 -0.95
N THR A 124 -29.21 2.18 -0.36
CA THR A 124 -28.14 2.40 0.59
C THR A 124 -26.87 1.68 0.19
N LEU A 125 -25.72 2.11 0.67
CA LEU A 125 -24.50 1.34 0.55
C LEU A 125 -24.70 -0.06 1.12
N HIS A 126 -24.14 -1.06 0.45
CA HIS A 126 -24.30 -2.46 0.86
C HIS A 126 -23.86 -2.65 2.32
N PRO A 127 -24.68 -3.29 3.20
CA PRO A 127 -24.41 -3.39 4.64
C PRO A 127 -23.07 -4.04 5.01
N ALA A 128 -22.59 -5.00 4.20
CA ALA A 128 -21.30 -5.65 4.41
C ALA A 128 -20.11 -4.83 3.91
N ASN A 129 -20.36 -3.70 3.23
CA ASN A 129 -19.31 -2.86 2.67
C ASN A 129 -18.47 -2.20 3.78
N LEU A 130 -17.17 -2.02 3.51
CA LEU A 130 -16.27 -1.33 4.43
C LEU A 130 -16.74 0.12 4.68
N MET A 131 -17.19 0.83 3.65
CA MET A 131 -17.70 2.21 3.78
C MET A 131 -18.87 2.30 4.77
N THR A 132 -19.82 1.36 4.68
CA THR A 132 -20.93 1.27 5.64
C THR A 132 -20.46 1.01 7.07
N LYS A 133 -19.45 0.13 7.23
CA LYS A 133 -18.87 -0.17 8.55
C LYS A 133 -18.14 1.04 9.13
N LEU A 134 -17.38 1.75 8.31
CA LEU A 134 -16.69 2.97 8.72
C LEU A 134 -17.70 4.06 9.08
N ALA A 135 -18.71 4.30 8.24
CA ALA A 135 -19.74 5.30 8.50
C ALA A 135 -20.44 5.08 9.87
N LYS A 136 -20.68 3.82 10.23
CA LYS A 136 -21.18 3.45 11.57
C LYS A 136 -20.13 3.72 12.66
N ALA A 137 -18.89 3.27 12.46
CA ALA A 137 -17.83 3.41 13.44
C ALA A 137 -17.44 4.88 13.73
N VAL A 138 -17.70 5.79 12.80
CA VAL A 138 -17.47 7.24 12.98
C VAL A 138 -18.75 8.01 13.30
N ASN A 139 -19.87 7.32 13.55
CA ASN A 139 -21.17 7.89 13.86
C ASN A 139 -21.69 8.89 12.79
N LYS A 140 -21.52 8.54 11.51
CA LYS A 140 -22.02 9.30 10.35
C LYS A 140 -22.92 8.43 9.46
N PRO A 141 -24.10 7.99 9.95
CA PRO A 141 -24.96 7.07 9.21
C PRO A 141 -25.50 7.64 7.89
N ASP A 142 -25.58 8.97 7.74
CA ASP A 142 -26.07 9.65 6.53
C ASP A 142 -25.23 9.30 5.29
N ILE A 143 -23.95 8.97 5.47
CA ILE A 143 -23.08 8.49 4.40
C ILE A 143 -23.62 7.22 3.74
N ILE A 144 -24.36 6.40 4.50
CA ILE A 144 -24.89 5.12 4.02
C ILE A 144 -25.95 5.34 2.93
N GLU A 145 -26.73 6.42 3.03
CA GLU A 145 -27.77 6.79 2.05
C GLU A 145 -27.21 7.73 0.96
N SER A 146 -26.41 8.72 1.35
CA SER A 146 -25.86 9.71 0.41
C SER A 146 -24.76 9.14 -0.46
N GLY A 147 -23.94 8.22 0.08
CA GLY A 147 -22.70 7.79 -0.56
C GLY A 147 -21.58 8.82 -0.54
N ASP A 148 -21.73 9.93 0.17
CA ASP A 148 -20.71 10.96 0.29
C ASP A 148 -19.58 10.49 1.23
N ILE A 149 -18.69 9.64 0.69
CA ILE A 149 -17.60 9.04 1.44
C ILE A 149 -16.48 10.03 1.81
N GLU A 150 -16.43 11.20 1.19
CA GLU A 150 -15.48 12.25 1.58
C GLU A 150 -15.70 12.71 3.02
N GLN A 151 -16.93 12.62 3.51
CA GLN A 151 -17.24 12.89 4.91
C GLN A 151 -16.56 11.93 5.91
N LEU A 152 -16.00 10.81 5.45
CA LEU A 152 -15.19 9.92 6.29
C LEU A 152 -13.81 10.50 6.58
N LEU A 153 -13.30 11.42 5.76
CA LEU A 153 -11.97 12.00 5.91
C LEU A 153 -11.80 12.64 7.29
N ASP A 154 -10.63 12.41 7.86
CA ASP A 154 -10.23 12.85 9.20
C ASP A 154 -11.12 12.36 10.35
N CYS A 155 -12.08 11.48 10.10
CA CYS A 155 -12.90 10.92 11.14
C CYS A 155 -12.14 9.89 11.98
N PRO A 156 -12.19 9.99 13.32
CA PRO A 156 -11.53 9.06 14.22
C PRO A 156 -12.34 7.76 14.39
N PHE A 157 -11.63 6.64 14.51
CA PHE A 157 -12.20 5.32 14.81
C PHE A 157 -11.13 4.39 15.41
N MET A 158 -11.54 3.22 15.87
CA MET A 158 -10.63 2.16 16.28
C MET A 158 -10.45 1.17 15.14
N ALA A 159 -9.21 1.02 14.66
CA ALA A 159 -8.84 0.02 13.66
C ALA A 159 -8.38 -1.28 14.35
N GLN A 160 -8.94 -2.42 13.95
CA GLN A 160 -8.43 -3.73 14.35
C GLN A 160 -7.32 -4.14 13.39
N VAL A 161 -6.12 -4.31 13.91
CA VAL A 161 -4.90 -4.58 13.14
C VAL A 161 -4.37 -5.96 13.49
N GLU A 162 -4.06 -6.76 12.47
CA GLU A 162 -3.34 -8.03 12.60
C GLU A 162 -1.96 -7.89 11.97
N VAL A 163 -0.93 -8.29 12.72
CA VAL A 163 0.44 -8.36 12.20
C VAL A 163 0.84 -9.81 12.07
N LYS A 164 1.16 -10.24 10.86
CA LYS A 164 1.65 -11.59 10.56
C LYS A 164 3.10 -11.53 10.13
N GLU A 165 3.93 -12.31 10.79
CA GLU A 165 5.32 -12.51 10.39
C GLU A 165 5.41 -13.67 9.40
N LYS A 166 6.24 -13.49 8.37
CA LYS A 166 6.52 -14.52 7.37
C LYS A 166 8.02 -14.53 7.11
N ASP A 167 8.64 -15.68 7.28
CA ASP A 167 10.01 -15.89 6.86
C ASP A 167 10.10 -15.75 5.33
N SER A 168 11.06 -14.99 4.86
CA SER A 168 11.32 -14.80 3.43
C SER A 168 12.01 -15.99 2.78
N GLY A 169 12.57 -16.91 3.56
CA GLY A 169 13.51 -17.93 3.11
C GLY A 169 14.88 -17.37 2.69
N LYS A 170 15.14 -16.09 2.94
CA LYS A 170 16.41 -15.40 2.63
C LYS A 170 17.10 -14.98 3.93
N GLN A 171 18.41 -14.85 3.87
CA GLN A 171 19.23 -14.31 4.96
C GLN A 171 19.76 -12.92 4.60
N ASN A 172 20.00 -12.09 5.60
CA ASN A 172 20.70 -10.82 5.46
C ASN A 172 22.23 -11.06 5.38
N ASP A 173 23.01 -10.00 5.19
CA ASP A 173 24.47 -10.07 5.10
C ASP A 173 25.15 -10.63 6.36
N LYS A 174 24.42 -10.75 7.48
CA LYS A 174 24.90 -11.36 8.74
C LYS A 174 24.46 -12.81 8.90
N GLY A 175 23.76 -13.40 7.93
CA GLY A 175 23.24 -14.77 8.00
C GLY A 175 21.95 -14.92 8.81
N GLU A 176 21.29 -13.83 9.21
CA GLU A 176 20.04 -13.87 9.96
C GLU A 176 18.84 -13.94 8.98
N PRO A 177 17.76 -14.68 9.32
CA PRO A 177 16.60 -14.78 8.46
C PRO A 177 15.93 -13.41 8.27
N ILE A 178 15.57 -13.08 7.02
CA ILE A 178 14.77 -11.90 6.71
C ILE A 178 13.31 -12.23 6.94
N ILE A 179 12.69 -11.58 7.92
CA ILE A 179 11.28 -11.76 8.27
C ILE A 179 10.47 -10.59 7.70
N TYR A 180 9.45 -10.88 6.89
CA TYR A 180 8.47 -9.89 6.46
C TYR A 180 7.33 -9.79 7.46
N ARG A 181 6.91 -8.57 7.74
CA ARG A 181 5.73 -8.31 8.57
C ARG A 181 4.60 -7.76 7.71
N ASN A 182 3.53 -8.50 7.61
CA ASN A 182 2.32 -8.08 6.91
C ASN A 182 1.33 -7.49 7.92
N VAL A 183 1.01 -6.23 7.74
CA VAL A 183 0.03 -5.51 8.56
C VAL A 183 -1.31 -5.51 7.83
N ASN A 184 -2.31 -6.15 8.42
CA ASN A 184 -3.62 -6.33 7.81
C ASN A 184 -4.69 -5.65 8.66
N TYR A 185 -5.58 -4.92 8.00
CA TYR A 185 -6.81 -4.45 8.59
C TYR A 185 -7.82 -5.58 8.72
N LYS A 186 -8.49 -5.69 9.88
CA LYS A 186 -9.49 -6.71 10.18
C LYS A 186 -10.88 -6.17 10.45
N GLY A 187 -11.00 -4.92 10.86
CA GLY A 187 -12.28 -4.32 11.18
C GLY A 187 -12.14 -2.96 11.84
N CYS A 188 -13.27 -2.32 12.08
CA CYS A 188 -13.35 -1.05 12.78
C CYS A 188 -14.46 -1.08 13.85
N SER A 189 -14.30 -0.23 14.84
CA SER A 189 -15.32 0.07 15.85
C SER A 189 -15.27 1.56 16.19
N GLU A 190 -16.27 2.03 16.88
CA GLU A 190 -16.31 3.36 17.45
C GLU A 190 -15.14 3.57 18.42
N VAL A 191 -14.75 4.83 18.59
CA VAL A 191 -13.82 5.22 19.65
C VAL A 191 -14.53 5.00 20.99
N PRO A 192 -13.92 4.27 21.94
CA PRO A 192 -14.52 4.06 23.26
C PRO A 192 -14.75 5.38 23.99
N LEU A 193 -15.74 5.41 24.85
CA LEU A 193 -15.95 6.50 25.79
C LEU A 193 -14.91 6.39 26.92
N ASP A 194 -14.57 7.51 27.51
CA ASP A 194 -13.76 7.60 28.73
C ASP A 194 -14.66 7.54 30.00
N ASP A 195 -14.08 7.80 31.15
CA ASP A 195 -14.78 7.74 32.42
C ASP A 195 -15.85 8.84 32.60
N ASP A 196 -15.81 9.88 31.76
CA ASP A 196 -16.77 10.99 31.72
C ASP A 196 -17.85 10.80 30.64
N ASP A 197 -17.97 9.62 30.05
CA ASP A 197 -18.85 9.27 28.92
C ASP A 197 -18.58 10.09 27.64
N GLU A 198 -17.38 10.66 27.49
CA GLU A 198 -16.92 11.36 26.28
C GLU A 198 -16.04 10.46 25.41
N PRO A 199 -16.07 10.61 24.08
CA PRO A 199 -15.19 9.83 23.20
C PRO A 199 -13.72 10.07 23.56
N MET A 200 -12.95 8.99 23.78
CA MET A 200 -11.52 9.08 24.08
C MET A 200 -10.81 9.89 22.99
N GLN A 201 -9.95 10.81 23.43
CA GLN A 201 -9.21 11.65 22.51
C GLN A 201 -8.35 10.84 21.52
N VAL A 202 -8.45 11.17 20.25
CA VAL A 202 -7.67 10.61 19.13
C VAL A 202 -6.85 11.75 18.53
N ALA A 203 -5.52 11.60 18.51
CA ALA A 203 -4.62 12.62 17.98
C ALA A 203 -4.98 12.99 16.51
N GLU A 204 -4.63 14.19 16.12
CA GLU A 204 -4.84 14.68 14.77
C GLU A 204 -3.86 14.06 13.77
N LEU A 205 -4.20 14.15 12.48
CA LEU A 205 -3.31 13.73 11.41
C LEU A 205 -2.11 14.68 11.28
N ASN A 206 -0.92 14.15 10.97
CA ASN A 206 0.27 14.95 10.69
C ASN A 206 0.17 15.70 9.34
N THR A 207 -0.66 15.20 8.43
CA THR A 207 -0.92 15.79 7.11
C THR A 207 -2.42 15.84 6.87
N PRO A 208 -2.92 16.85 6.15
CA PRO A 208 -4.35 16.92 5.83
C PRO A 208 -4.85 15.66 5.13
N ALA A 209 -6.05 15.22 5.52
CA ALA A 209 -6.73 14.12 4.83
C ALA A 209 -7.11 14.53 3.40
N GLN A 210 -7.07 13.58 2.47
CA GLN A 210 -7.27 13.85 1.05
C GLN A 210 -8.23 12.85 0.40
N CYS A 211 -9.01 13.34 -0.58
CA CYS A 211 -9.73 12.50 -1.54
C CYS A 211 -9.16 12.75 -2.93
N ILE A 212 -8.59 11.72 -3.54
CA ILE A 212 -8.01 11.76 -4.89
C ILE A 212 -8.98 11.05 -5.83
N THR A 213 -9.57 11.81 -6.76
CA THR A 213 -10.55 11.31 -7.72
C THR A 213 -10.04 11.47 -9.15
N PHE A 214 -10.73 10.85 -10.11
CA PHE A 214 -10.43 11.00 -11.53
C PHE A 214 -10.55 12.45 -12.03
N GLN A 215 -11.29 13.31 -11.31
CA GLN A 215 -11.51 14.71 -11.67
C GLN A 215 -10.48 15.65 -11.05
N ASN A 216 -9.98 15.36 -9.83
CA ASN A 216 -9.14 16.29 -9.07
C ASN A 216 -7.67 15.88 -8.94
N ALA A 217 -7.28 14.69 -9.44
CA ALA A 217 -5.92 14.17 -9.32
C ALA A 217 -4.87 15.10 -9.91
N LYS A 218 -3.77 15.28 -9.18
CA LYS A 218 -2.58 16.06 -9.55
C LYS A 218 -1.34 15.17 -9.47
N PRO A 219 -0.26 15.48 -10.21
CA PRO A 219 0.98 14.68 -10.18
C PRO A 219 1.55 14.48 -8.78
N ASP A 220 1.48 15.50 -7.93
CA ASP A 220 1.95 15.43 -6.55
C ASP A 220 1.14 14.47 -5.66
N ASP A 221 -0.10 14.19 -6.01
CA ASP A 221 -0.96 13.29 -5.26
C ASP A 221 -0.59 11.82 -5.51
N ILE A 222 -0.07 11.52 -6.72
CA ILE A 222 0.26 10.15 -7.15
C ILE A 222 1.33 9.50 -6.28
N LYS A 223 2.24 10.27 -5.70
CA LYS A 223 3.27 9.77 -4.78
C LYS A 223 2.71 9.08 -3.53
N PHE A 224 1.47 9.39 -3.14
CA PHE A 224 0.78 8.79 -2.00
C PHE A 224 0.07 7.48 -2.36
N ILE A 225 -0.09 7.19 -3.66
CA ILE A 225 -0.78 6.00 -4.16
C ILE A 225 0.22 4.87 -4.35
N ARG A 226 -0.06 3.70 -3.78
CA ARG A 226 0.79 2.51 -3.95
C ARG A 226 0.79 2.05 -5.40
N LYS A 227 1.93 1.59 -5.91
CA LYS A 227 2.09 1.12 -7.30
C LYS A 227 0.98 0.17 -7.75
N LYS A 228 0.62 -0.82 -6.92
CA LYS A 228 -0.46 -1.77 -7.26
C LYS A 228 -1.82 -1.11 -7.44
N LEU A 229 -2.11 -0.03 -6.72
CA LEU A 229 -3.33 0.75 -6.93
C LEU A 229 -3.25 1.58 -8.21
N ILE A 230 -2.08 2.12 -8.54
CA ILE A 230 -1.85 2.79 -9.83
C ILE A 230 -2.08 1.81 -10.99
N ASP A 231 -1.59 0.57 -10.87
CA ASP A 231 -1.80 -0.48 -11.88
C ASP A 231 -3.31 -0.79 -12.02
N MET A 232 -4.08 -0.84 -10.92
CA MET A 232 -5.53 -1.00 -10.95
C MET A 232 -6.23 0.20 -11.60
N ILE A 233 -5.85 1.44 -11.25
CA ILE A 233 -6.40 2.67 -11.84
C ILE A 233 -6.23 2.67 -13.36
N LYS A 234 -5.07 2.22 -13.86
CA LYS A 234 -4.80 2.15 -15.30
C LYS A 234 -5.69 1.14 -16.04
N LEU A 235 -6.30 0.18 -15.34
CA LEU A 235 -7.22 -0.80 -15.89
C LEU A 235 -8.69 -0.36 -15.84
N ALA A 236 -8.99 0.79 -15.24
CA ALA A 236 -10.34 1.31 -15.15
C ALA A 236 -10.91 1.69 -16.53
N ASN A 237 -12.21 1.46 -16.72
CA ASN A 237 -12.90 1.75 -17.99
C ASN A 237 -12.90 3.26 -18.32
N ASP A 238 -12.88 4.09 -17.27
CA ASP A 238 -12.92 5.55 -17.33
C ASP A 238 -11.54 6.21 -17.19
N TYR A 239 -10.44 5.42 -17.26
CA TYR A 239 -9.07 5.92 -17.13
C TYR A 239 -8.66 6.84 -18.27
N SER A 240 -8.95 6.42 -19.51
CA SER A 240 -8.48 7.12 -20.71
C SER A 240 -9.12 8.52 -20.83
N GLY A 241 -8.29 9.54 -21.01
CA GLY A 241 -8.70 10.95 -21.11
C GLY A 241 -8.97 11.65 -19.79
N SER A 242 -8.88 10.94 -18.65
CA SER A 242 -9.11 11.50 -17.33
C SER A 242 -7.96 12.41 -16.85
N ASN A 243 -8.21 13.22 -15.80
CA ASN A 243 -7.13 13.95 -15.13
C ASN A 243 -6.21 13.00 -14.36
N MET A 244 -6.73 11.85 -13.89
CA MET A 244 -5.93 10.80 -13.25
C MET A 244 -4.87 10.25 -14.22
N GLU A 245 -5.24 9.98 -15.48
CA GLU A 245 -4.27 9.56 -16.51
C GLU A 245 -3.17 10.59 -16.70
N LYS A 246 -3.54 11.87 -16.83
CA LYS A 246 -2.56 12.97 -16.99
C LYS A 246 -1.62 13.04 -15.79
N ALA A 247 -2.18 13.01 -14.59
CA ALA A 247 -1.41 13.08 -13.34
C ALA A 247 -0.42 11.92 -13.20
N ILE A 248 -0.85 10.69 -13.53
CA ILE A 248 0.02 9.51 -13.48
C ILE A 248 1.14 9.61 -14.52
N LYS A 249 0.84 10.00 -15.76
CA LYS A 249 1.85 10.16 -16.82
C LYS A 249 2.89 11.22 -16.47
N GLU A 250 2.47 12.37 -15.95
CA GLU A 250 3.37 13.45 -15.54
C GLU A 250 4.25 13.01 -14.35
N TYR A 251 3.68 12.32 -13.38
CA TYR A 251 4.44 11.76 -12.26
C TYR A 251 5.48 10.73 -12.71
N GLU A 252 5.12 9.80 -13.60
CA GLU A 252 6.04 8.78 -14.15
C GLU A 252 7.16 9.44 -14.99
N ALA A 253 6.84 10.47 -15.78
CA ALA A 253 7.82 11.23 -16.53
C ALA A 253 8.82 11.96 -15.60
N SER A 254 8.34 12.52 -14.48
CA SER A 254 9.20 13.17 -13.49
C SER A 254 10.17 12.21 -12.81
N LEU A 255 9.73 10.97 -12.55
CA LEU A 255 10.60 9.92 -11.99
C LEU A 255 11.69 9.49 -12.98
N ASN A 256 11.35 9.36 -14.27
CA ASN A 256 12.31 8.97 -15.31
C ASN A 256 13.36 10.07 -15.50
N ALA A 257 12.95 11.34 -15.58
CA ALA A 257 13.88 12.47 -15.68
C ALA A 257 14.85 12.56 -14.48
N ALA A 258 14.36 12.25 -13.27
CA ALA A 258 15.20 12.22 -12.08
C ALA A 258 16.21 11.05 -12.09
N ASN A 259 15.87 9.92 -12.70
CA ASN A 259 16.77 8.77 -12.85
C ASN A 259 17.86 9.02 -13.92
N ASP A 260 17.50 9.64 -15.05
CA ASP A 260 18.44 9.96 -16.12
C ASP A 260 19.50 10.98 -15.66
N SER A 261 19.10 12.01 -14.92
CA SER A 261 20.03 13.00 -14.36
C SER A 261 21.02 12.40 -13.35
N ASN A 262 20.67 11.29 -12.73
CA ASN A 262 21.51 10.62 -11.74
C ASN A 262 22.54 9.69 -12.39
N SER A 263 22.22 9.12 -13.57
CA SER A 263 23.13 8.28 -14.33
C SER A 263 24.26 9.09 -14.99
N GLU A 264 23.98 10.34 -15.37
CA GLU A 264 25.01 11.25 -15.93
C GLU A 264 26.01 11.76 -14.87
N GLN A 265 25.60 11.88 -13.61
CA GLN A 265 26.50 12.27 -12.51
C GLN A 265 27.43 11.14 -12.06
N GLU A 266 27.00 9.88 -12.13
CA GLU A 266 27.87 8.73 -11.81
C GLU A 266 28.97 8.53 -12.87
N GLN A 267 28.70 8.83 -14.14
CA GLN A 267 29.71 8.77 -15.22
C GLN A 267 30.77 9.88 -15.13
N GLN A 268 30.44 11.04 -14.58
CA GLN A 268 31.41 12.13 -14.41
C GLN A 268 32.30 11.99 -13.16
N GLU A 269 31.93 11.19 -12.18
CA GLU A 269 32.78 10.90 -11.01
C GLU A 269 33.83 9.78 -11.28
N GLU A 270 33.60 8.91 -12.27
CA GLU A 270 34.60 7.90 -12.68
C GLU A 270 35.72 8.43 -13.58
N GLU A 271 35.58 9.61 -14.16
CA GLU A 271 36.61 10.25 -15.03
C GLU A 271 37.64 11.14 -14.30
N LYS A 272 37.75 11.09 -12.96
CA LYS A 272 38.86 11.77 -12.30
C LYS A 272 40.18 10.93 -12.45
N PRO A 273 41.25 11.50 -13.00
CA PRO A 273 42.47 10.74 -13.31
C PRO A 273 43.08 10.16 -12.05
N GLN A 274 43.22 8.84 -12.04
CA GLN A 274 44.00 8.16 -11.02
C GLN A 274 45.48 8.59 -11.11
N ALA A 275 45.99 9.18 -10.05
CA ALA A 275 47.40 9.51 -9.88
C ALA A 275 48.23 8.24 -10.01
N THR A 276 49.15 8.26 -10.96
CA THR A 276 50.15 7.23 -11.26
C THR A 276 50.96 6.86 -10.03
N LYS A 277 50.89 5.61 -9.56
CA LYS A 277 51.84 5.02 -8.62
C LYS A 277 53.00 4.38 -9.40
N PRO A 278 54.25 4.50 -8.90
CA PRO A 278 55.46 4.04 -9.63
C PRO A 278 55.59 2.52 -9.67
N ALA A 279 56.12 2.05 -10.80
CA ALA A 279 56.36 0.67 -11.16
C ALA A 279 57.26 -0.07 -10.15
N LYS A 280 56.86 -1.27 -9.70
CA LYS A 280 57.73 -2.26 -9.08
C LYS A 280 58.02 -3.40 -10.06
N LYS A 281 59.32 -3.78 -10.12
CA LYS A 281 59.95 -4.76 -10.98
C LYS A 281 59.35 -6.18 -10.85
N PRO A 282 59.53 -7.03 -11.89
CA PRO A 282 58.96 -8.36 -11.96
C PRO A 282 59.80 -9.39 -11.21
N THR A 283 59.13 -10.29 -10.48
CA THR A 283 59.78 -11.50 -9.94
C THR A 283 59.09 -12.75 -10.50
N LYS A 284 59.96 -13.71 -10.82
CA LYS A 284 59.86 -14.96 -11.55
C LYS A 284 58.63 -15.86 -11.30
N LYS A 285 58.23 -16.50 -12.41
CA LYS A 285 57.44 -17.73 -12.53
C LYS A 285 57.95 -18.87 -11.63
N VAL A 286 57.02 -19.60 -11.03
CA VAL A 286 57.19 -21.03 -10.73
C VAL A 286 55.88 -21.72 -11.14
N GLN A 287 56.06 -22.89 -11.79
CA GLN A 287 55.15 -23.70 -12.54
C GLN A 287 54.10 -24.44 -11.66
N GLU A 288 53.02 -24.75 -12.32
CA GLU A 288 52.00 -25.76 -11.96
C GLU A 288 52.59 -27.17 -11.75
N PRO A 289 51.81 -28.05 -11.11
CA PRO A 289 51.24 -29.15 -11.90
C PRO A 289 49.72 -29.42 -11.61
N THR A 290 49.01 -29.68 -12.68
CA THR A 290 47.81 -30.51 -12.81
C THR A 290 48.26 -31.98 -12.98
N PRO A 291 47.33 -32.97 -13.10
CA PRO A 291 45.96 -33.19 -12.63
C PRO A 291 45.79 -34.56 -11.95
N ASP A 292 44.64 -34.97 -11.48
CA ASP A 292 44.13 -36.30 -11.82
C ASP A 292 42.63 -36.44 -11.59
N ASP A 293 42.03 -37.14 -12.53
CA ASP A 293 40.65 -37.58 -12.63
C ASP A 293 40.31 -38.65 -11.58
N SER A 294 39.05 -38.68 -11.16
CA SER A 294 38.27 -39.93 -11.09
C SER A 294 36.79 -39.67 -10.74
N GLU A 295 36.02 -40.02 -11.66
CA GLU A 295 34.67 -40.55 -11.82
C GLU A 295 34.02 -41.21 -10.60
N ASP A 296 32.74 -41.25 -10.76
CA ASP A 296 31.67 -42.13 -10.26
C ASP A 296 30.77 -41.50 -9.19
N GLY A 297 29.52 -41.26 -9.45
CA GLY A 297 28.47 -42.19 -9.92
C GLY A 297 27.44 -42.38 -8.82
N ASN A 298 26.25 -41.96 -9.09
CA ASN A 298 24.95 -42.51 -8.65
C ASN A 298 23.95 -41.54 -8.04
N GLU A 299 22.97 -41.17 -8.86
CA GLU A 299 21.57 -41.06 -8.46
C GLU A 299 21.02 -42.50 -8.09
N PRO A 300 19.80 -42.65 -7.56
CA PRO A 300 18.65 -41.76 -7.42
C PRO A 300 17.91 -41.89 -6.07
N TRP A 301 16.99 -41.05 -5.74
CA TRP A 301 15.55 -41.23 -5.48
C TRP A 301 14.91 -39.88 -5.15
#